data_dd050ba39d7603ae915fab8a4d6d4c78
#
_entry.id   dd050ba39d7603ae915fab8a4d6d4c78
#
_cell.length_a   1.000
_cell.length_b   1.000
_cell.length_c   1.000
_cell.angle_alpha   90.00
_cell.angle_beta   90.00
_cell.angle_gamma   90.00
#
_symmetry.space_group_name_H-M   'P 1'
#
loop_
_entity.id
_entity.type
_entity.pdbx_description
1 polymer ?
#
loop_
_entity_poly.entity_id
_entity_poly.type
_entity_poly.pdbx_seq_one_letter_code
_entity_poly.pdbx_strand_id
1 'polypeptide(L)'
;MTSKNSRREQRDEPSYAEQIKALSEISKAISSDHYLEDILGLIVTVTANVMGSKICSLWLLDEATKTLSLEATQSISKEYLKERVLRLGEGVVGGVAQEKKPRRVYDVLEDAHFKEKDLARKEELCSLLSVPMMVRGKVIGVINCYTSYPHRYTETEEAILTTVANQAAICIENTGLMVKTKVIQEELESRKLVERAKGILMKESKLDEAEAFGRIRKKSMDTRRSMREVAEAIILAHEIGS
;
A
#
# COMPACT_ATOMS: atom_id res chain seq x y z
N MET A 1 37.51 25.47 -34.47
CA MET A 1 36.10 25.91 -34.40
C MET A 1 35.24 24.74 -34.83
N THR A 2 34.75 23.95 -33.88
CA THR A 2 33.81 22.88 -34.14
C THR A 2 32.76 22.95 -33.04
N SER A 3 31.60 23.45 -33.45
CA SER A 3 30.41 23.62 -32.63
C SER A 3 29.87 22.23 -32.25
N LYS A 4 29.94 21.87 -30.96
CA LYS A 4 29.19 20.75 -30.40
C LYS A 4 27.75 21.19 -30.17
N ASN A 5 26.90 20.83 -31.10
CA ASN A 5 25.47 20.96 -31.03
C ASN A 5 24.94 20.01 -29.93
N SER A 6 24.64 20.55 -28.77
CA SER A 6 23.95 19.83 -27.70
C SER A 6 22.48 19.65 -28.13
N ARG A 7 22.15 18.50 -28.65
CA ARG A 7 20.75 18.06 -28.77
C ARG A 7 20.20 17.90 -27.34
N ARG A 8 19.47 18.89 -26.88
CA ARG A 8 18.49 18.71 -25.80
C ARG A 8 17.46 17.71 -26.32
N GLU A 9 17.48 16.50 -25.82
CA GLU A 9 16.34 15.60 -25.96
C GLU A 9 15.15 16.28 -25.26
N GLN A 10 14.29 16.88 -26.06
CA GLN A 10 12.93 17.22 -25.63
C GLN A 10 12.25 15.88 -25.36
N ARG A 11 12.12 15.52 -24.09
CA ARG A 11 11.15 14.49 -23.69
C ARG A 11 9.79 15.13 -23.90
N ASP A 12 9.00 14.55 -24.80
CA ASP A 12 7.59 14.90 -24.94
C ASP A 12 6.92 14.73 -23.59
N GLU A 13 6.27 15.80 -23.10
CA GLU A 13 5.40 15.69 -21.93
C GLU A 13 4.31 14.65 -22.23
N PRO A 14 4.02 13.72 -21.29
CA PRO A 14 2.99 12.72 -21.51
C PRO A 14 1.68 13.39 -21.86
N SER A 15 1.08 12.95 -22.96
CA SER A 15 -0.14 13.57 -23.47
C SER A 15 -1.27 13.42 -22.43
N TYR A 16 -2.23 14.34 -22.45
CA TYR A 16 -3.40 14.27 -21.57
C TYR A 16 -4.14 12.93 -21.67
N ALA A 17 -4.11 12.30 -22.86
CA ALA A 17 -4.67 10.97 -23.10
C ALA A 17 -3.90 9.84 -22.35
N GLU A 18 -2.58 9.96 -22.25
CA GLU A 18 -1.74 8.99 -21.49
C GLU A 18 -1.96 9.14 -19.99
N GLN A 19 -2.15 10.35 -19.51
CA GLN A 19 -2.48 10.63 -18.11
C GLN A 19 -3.86 10.07 -17.73
N ILE A 20 -4.88 10.25 -18.59
CA ILE A 20 -6.21 9.65 -18.39
C ILE A 20 -6.15 8.13 -18.46
N LYS A 21 -5.36 7.55 -19.37
CA LYS A 21 -5.18 6.12 -19.48
C LYS A 21 -4.56 5.56 -18.21
N ALA A 22 -3.53 6.20 -17.66
CA ALA A 22 -2.90 5.81 -16.41
C ALA A 22 -3.86 5.85 -15.22
N LEU A 23 -4.66 6.91 -15.09
CA LEU A 23 -5.72 7.00 -14.08
C LEU A 23 -6.78 5.90 -14.24
N SER A 24 -7.11 5.54 -15.50
CA SER A 24 -8.03 4.44 -15.79
C SER A 24 -7.44 3.07 -15.44
N GLU A 25 -6.13 2.86 -15.62
CA GLU A 25 -5.43 1.63 -15.26
C GLU A 25 -5.37 1.45 -13.73
N ILE A 26 -5.06 2.53 -12.99
CA ILE A 26 -5.16 2.53 -11.53
C ILE A 26 -6.58 2.21 -11.08
N SER A 27 -7.59 2.81 -11.68
CA SER A 27 -9.00 2.56 -11.36
C SER A 27 -9.44 1.11 -11.67
N LYS A 28 -8.90 0.48 -12.72
CA LYS A 28 -9.15 -0.94 -13.04
C LYS A 28 -8.45 -1.89 -12.09
N ALA A 29 -7.24 -1.57 -11.63
CA ALA A 29 -6.52 -2.36 -10.64
C ALA A 29 -7.27 -2.44 -9.30
N ILE A 30 -8.02 -1.37 -8.96
CA ILE A 30 -8.90 -1.31 -7.76
C ILE A 30 -9.97 -2.41 -7.75
N SER A 31 -10.38 -2.89 -8.90
CA SER A 31 -11.45 -3.91 -9.03
C SER A 31 -10.96 -5.36 -9.12
N SER A 32 -9.67 -5.61 -8.97
CA SER A 32 -9.08 -6.94 -9.03
C SER A 32 -8.72 -7.48 -7.64
N ASP A 33 -8.78 -8.82 -7.46
CA ASP A 33 -8.38 -9.53 -6.23
C ASP A 33 -6.85 -9.49 -5.95
N HIS A 34 -6.17 -8.40 -6.34
CA HIS A 34 -4.74 -8.22 -6.14
C HIS A 34 -4.43 -7.90 -4.68
N TYR A 35 -3.36 -8.47 -4.18
CA TYR A 35 -2.84 -8.14 -2.85
C TYR A 35 -2.41 -6.67 -2.81
N LEU A 36 -2.48 -6.06 -1.62
CA LEU A 36 -2.13 -4.65 -1.41
C LEU A 36 -0.76 -4.29 -2.00
N GLU A 37 0.23 -5.17 -1.86
CA GLU A 37 1.59 -4.97 -2.37
C GLU A 37 1.63 -4.81 -3.91
N ASP A 38 0.87 -5.62 -4.65
CA ASP A 38 0.78 -5.54 -6.11
C ASP A 38 0.16 -4.21 -6.55
N ILE A 39 -0.86 -3.76 -5.83
CA ILE A 39 -1.52 -2.48 -6.08
C ILE A 39 -0.56 -1.31 -5.83
N LEU A 40 0.18 -1.34 -4.72
CA LEU A 40 1.16 -0.31 -4.40
C LEU A 40 2.28 -0.26 -5.44
N GLY A 41 2.78 -1.43 -5.89
CA GLY A 41 3.77 -1.55 -6.96
C GLY A 41 3.28 -0.96 -8.29
N LEU A 42 2.03 -1.24 -8.65
CA LEU A 42 1.41 -0.68 -9.85
C LEU A 42 1.28 0.85 -9.77
N ILE A 43 0.84 1.37 -8.62
CA ILE A 43 0.69 2.82 -8.39
C ILE A 43 2.02 3.53 -8.64
N VAL A 44 3.12 3.09 -8.02
CA VAL A 44 4.42 3.76 -8.18
C VAL A 44 4.95 3.66 -9.60
N THR A 45 4.74 2.52 -10.28
CA THR A 45 5.19 2.32 -11.66
C THR A 45 4.43 3.23 -12.63
N VAL A 46 3.11 3.27 -12.54
CA VAL A 46 2.27 4.14 -13.38
C VAL A 46 2.58 5.61 -13.09
N THR A 47 2.71 5.98 -11.82
CA THR A 47 3.05 7.35 -11.42
C THR A 47 4.39 7.80 -11.98
N ALA A 48 5.42 6.94 -11.87
CA ALA A 48 6.74 7.25 -12.43
C ALA A 48 6.69 7.50 -13.93
N ASN A 49 5.92 6.69 -14.68
CA ASN A 49 5.75 6.85 -16.12
C ASN A 49 5.02 8.16 -16.45
N VAL A 50 3.91 8.46 -15.78
CA VAL A 50 3.12 9.69 -16.00
C VAL A 50 3.94 10.94 -15.69
N MET A 51 4.72 10.92 -14.62
CA MET A 51 5.53 12.05 -14.19
C MET A 51 6.89 12.12 -14.87
N GLY A 52 7.26 11.14 -15.72
CA GLY A 52 8.59 11.05 -16.32
C GLY A 52 9.71 10.97 -15.28
N SER A 53 9.42 10.42 -14.12
CA SER A 53 10.32 10.38 -12.97
C SER A 53 11.34 9.27 -13.07
N LYS A 54 12.56 9.49 -12.56
CA LYS A 54 13.58 8.44 -12.41
C LYS A 54 13.15 7.42 -11.35
N ILE A 55 12.69 7.91 -10.21
CA ILE A 55 12.17 7.09 -9.11
C ILE A 55 10.87 7.70 -8.60
N CYS A 56 9.88 6.84 -8.40
CA CYS A 56 8.70 7.11 -7.60
C CYS A 56 8.73 6.23 -6.35
N SER A 57 8.32 6.76 -5.23
CA SER A 57 8.20 6.00 -3.98
C SER A 57 6.94 6.36 -3.22
N LEU A 58 6.36 5.37 -2.57
CA LEU A 58 5.13 5.49 -1.80
C LEU A 58 5.42 5.12 -0.34
N TRP A 59 5.01 5.99 0.55
CA TRP A 59 5.16 5.85 1.99
C TRP A 59 3.80 5.80 2.63
N LEU A 60 3.55 4.85 3.54
CA LEU A 60 2.33 4.79 4.32
C LEU A 60 2.56 5.29 5.74
N LEU A 61 1.56 6.01 6.25
CA LEU A 61 1.55 6.54 7.62
C LEU A 61 0.86 5.55 8.55
N ASP A 62 1.58 5.08 9.56
CA ASP A 62 0.99 4.43 10.71
C ASP A 62 0.54 5.52 11.71
N GLU A 63 -0.76 5.68 11.83
CA GLU A 63 -1.38 6.67 12.73
C GLU A 63 -1.11 6.38 14.21
N ALA A 64 -0.91 5.11 14.61
CA ALA A 64 -0.69 4.73 15.99
C ALA A 64 0.74 5.07 16.45
N THR A 65 1.73 4.79 15.61
CA THR A 65 3.15 5.03 15.90
C THR A 65 3.64 6.40 15.42
N LYS A 66 2.84 7.09 14.57
CA LYS A 66 3.21 8.35 13.91
C LYS A 66 4.49 8.23 13.08
N THR A 67 4.63 7.12 12.40
CA THR A 67 5.76 6.82 11.52
C THR A 67 5.30 6.57 10.08
N LEU A 68 6.18 6.90 9.14
CA LEU A 68 5.99 6.61 7.72
C LEU A 68 7.00 5.54 7.31
N SER A 69 6.53 4.44 6.74
CA SER A 69 7.34 3.35 6.17
C SER A 69 7.29 3.39 4.64
N LEU A 70 8.42 3.06 4.00
CA LEU A 70 8.49 2.90 2.55
C LEU A 70 7.84 1.57 2.17
N GLU A 71 6.69 1.62 1.50
CA GLU A 71 5.91 0.43 1.15
C GLU A 71 6.07 0.02 -0.32
N ALA A 72 6.31 0.96 -1.22
CA ALA A 72 6.50 0.66 -2.63
C ALA A 72 7.44 1.64 -3.32
N THR A 73 8.20 1.11 -4.29
CA THR A 73 8.99 1.88 -5.25
C THR A 73 9.23 1.02 -6.49
N GLN A 74 9.38 1.64 -7.67
CA GLN A 74 9.81 0.91 -8.85
C GLN A 74 11.35 0.83 -8.96
N SER A 75 12.10 1.38 -8.01
CA SER A 75 13.56 1.21 -7.98
C SER A 75 13.92 -0.24 -7.70
N ILE A 76 14.88 -0.77 -8.46
CA ILE A 76 15.47 -2.09 -8.27
C ILE A 76 16.75 -2.06 -7.43
N SER A 77 17.18 -0.87 -7.01
CA SER A 77 18.37 -0.69 -6.20
C SER A 77 18.18 -1.29 -4.81
N LYS A 78 19.10 -2.20 -4.42
CA LYS A 78 19.10 -2.79 -3.07
C LYS A 78 19.25 -1.74 -1.97
N GLU A 79 19.96 -0.65 -2.24
CA GLU A 79 20.13 0.45 -1.30
C GLU A 79 18.81 1.20 -1.09
N TYR A 80 18.04 1.39 -2.17
CA TYR A 80 16.74 2.05 -2.11
C TYR A 80 15.65 1.19 -1.47
N LEU A 81 15.74 -0.14 -1.60
CA LEU A 81 14.77 -1.10 -1.09
C LEU A 81 14.95 -1.45 0.40
N LYS A 82 15.97 -0.91 1.09
CA LYS A 82 16.12 -1.13 2.54
C LYS A 82 14.92 -0.58 3.29
N GLU A 83 14.52 -1.28 4.33
CA GLU A 83 13.50 -0.79 5.26
C GLU A 83 13.88 0.58 5.79
N ARG A 84 12.99 1.54 5.58
CA ARG A 84 13.18 2.91 6.03
C ARG A 84 11.91 3.39 6.72
N VAL A 85 12.11 3.98 7.87
CA VAL A 85 11.05 4.55 8.69
C VAL A 85 11.40 5.98 9.03
N LEU A 86 10.46 6.89 8.80
CA LEU A 86 10.58 8.31 9.14
C LEU A 86 9.48 8.67 10.14
N ARG A 87 9.78 9.57 11.06
CA ARG A 87 8.75 10.12 11.95
C ARG A 87 7.93 11.19 11.23
N LEU A 88 6.70 11.36 11.68
CA LEU A 88 5.87 12.49 11.23
C LEU A 88 6.61 13.80 11.52
N GLY A 89 6.72 14.70 10.52
CA GLY A 89 7.51 15.93 10.57
C GLY A 89 9.00 15.73 10.23
N GLU A 90 9.50 14.51 10.09
CA GLU A 90 10.90 14.25 9.80
C GLU A 90 11.18 14.27 8.31
N GLY A 91 12.18 15.06 7.92
CA GLY A 91 12.60 15.18 6.52
C GLY A 91 11.53 15.81 5.62
N VAL A 92 11.68 15.65 4.31
CA VAL A 92 10.67 16.14 3.35
C VAL A 92 9.37 15.34 3.46
N VAL A 93 9.48 14.02 3.50
CA VAL A 93 8.33 13.10 3.54
C VAL A 93 7.47 13.32 4.80
N GLY A 94 8.10 13.31 5.98
CA GLY A 94 7.40 13.53 7.24
C GLY A 94 6.82 14.93 7.35
N GLY A 95 7.52 15.94 6.81
CA GLY A 95 7.04 17.32 6.73
C GLY A 95 5.78 17.44 5.88
N VAL A 96 5.78 16.87 4.68
CA VAL A 96 4.61 16.82 3.78
C VAL A 96 3.41 16.15 4.45
N ALA A 97 3.64 15.03 5.14
CA ALA A 97 2.59 14.34 5.87
C ALA A 97 2.00 15.19 7.01
N GLN A 98 2.85 15.89 7.76
CA GLN A 98 2.45 16.73 8.89
C GLN A 98 1.73 18.00 8.44
N GLU A 99 2.29 18.71 7.43
CA GLU A 99 1.75 19.97 6.93
C GLU A 99 0.53 19.78 6.02
N LYS A 100 0.34 18.55 5.50
CA LYS A 100 -0.72 18.20 4.55
C LYS A 100 -0.65 19.02 3.26
N LYS A 101 0.54 19.41 2.84
CA LYS A 101 0.79 20.25 1.68
C LYS A 101 1.88 19.66 0.79
N PRO A 102 1.76 19.76 -0.53
CA PRO A 102 2.83 19.43 -1.46
C PRO A 102 4.11 20.21 -1.19
N ARG A 103 5.25 19.61 -1.52
CA ARG A 103 6.56 20.27 -1.45
C ARG A 103 7.36 19.99 -2.71
N ARG A 104 7.87 21.06 -3.33
CA ARG A 104 8.75 21.02 -4.48
C ARG A 104 10.16 21.30 -4.00
N VAL A 105 11.10 20.42 -4.31
CA VAL A 105 12.55 20.58 -3.99
C VAL A 105 13.31 20.58 -5.30
N TYR A 106 14.02 21.66 -5.58
CA TYR A 106 14.79 21.82 -6.83
C TYR A 106 16.06 20.97 -6.83
N ASP A 107 16.74 20.93 -5.68
CA ASP A 107 17.94 20.12 -5.47
C ASP A 107 17.88 19.47 -4.09
N VAL A 108 17.77 18.14 -4.06
CA VAL A 108 17.67 17.40 -2.79
C VAL A 108 18.98 17.42 -2.00
N LEU A 109 20.13 17.65 -2.66
CA LEU A 109 21.42 17.73 -1.97
C LEU A 109 21.60 19.06 -1.24
N GLU A 110 20.97 20.12 -1.74
CA GLU A 110 21.01 21.45 -1.16
C GLU A 110 19.88 21.70 -0.14
N ASP A 111 18.78 20.93 -0.21
CA ASP A 111 17.64 21.10 0.70
C ASP A 111 18.02 20.73 2.15
N ALA A 112 17.76 21.63 3.08
CA ALA A 112 18.09 21.45 4.50
C ALA A 112 17.27 20.36 5.20
N HIS A 113 16.08 20.05 4.69
CA HIS A 113 15.17 19.05 5.28
C HIS A 113 15.38 17.67 4.65
N PHE A 114 16.04 17.57 3.50
CA PHE A 114 16.27 16.28 2.87
C PHE A 114 17.36 15.50 3.63
N LYS A 115 16.98 14.35 4.19
CA LYS A 115 17.83 13.57 5.10
C LYS A 115 18.80 12.62 4.39
N GLU A 116 18.37 12.01 3.31
CA GLU A 116 19.06 10.87 2.69
C GLU A 116 20.00 11.29 1.55
N LYS A 117 20.86 12.27 1.82
CA LYS A 117 21.77 12.84 0.80
C LYS A 117 22.74 11.83 0.19
N ASP A 118 23.20 10.85 0.97
CA ASP A 118 24.10 9.81 0.48
C ASP A 118 23.39 8.85 -0.47
N LEU A 119 22.13 8.50 -0.16
CA LEU A 119 21.29 7.74 -1.06
C LEU A 119 21.01 8.53 -2.34
N ALA A 120 20.67 9.80 -2.22
CA ALA A 120 20.44 10.66 -3.38
C ALA A 120 21.65 10.75 -4.31
N ARG A 121 22.88 10.82 -3.77
CA ARG A 121 24.11 10.77 -4.58
C ARG A 121 24.30 9.44 -5.29
N LYS A 122 24.10 8.31 -4.58
CA LYS A 122 24.23 6.96 -5.14
C LYS A 122 23.22 6.70 -6.25
N GLU A 123 21.98 7.13 -6.04
CA GLU A 123 20.88 6.94 -6.97
C GLU A 123 20.77 8.09 -8.00
N GLU A 124 21.69 9.05 -7.96
CA GLU A 124 21.69 10.22 -8.84
C GLU A 124 20.35 10.95 -8.85
N LEU A 125 19.80 11.23 -7.67
CA LEU A 125 18.55 11.97 -7.51
C LEU A 125 18.86 13.46 -7.39
N CYS A 126 18.09 14.28 -8.12
CA CYS A 126 18.31 15.73 -8.15
C CYS A 126 17.08 16.48 -7.61
N SER A 127 15.96 16.50 -8.32
CA SER A 127 14.78 17.23 -7.90
C SER A 127 13.71 16.30 -7.37
N LEU A 128 12.87 16.79 -6.46
CA LEU A 128 11.81 16.03 -5.80
C LEU A 128 10.49 16.81 -5.81
N LEU A 129 9.43 16.15 -6.19
CA LEU A 129 8.08 16.55 -5.87
C LEU A 129 7.48 15.52 -4.89
N SER A 130 7.06 16.00 -3.73
CA SER A 130 6.48 15.20 -2.65
C SER A 130 5.06 15.69 -2.38
N VAL A 131 4.08 14.79 -2.41
CA VAL A 131 2.66 15.13 -2.21
C VAL A 131 2.00 14.21 -1.19
N PRO A 132 1.11 14.72 -0.32
CA PRO A 132 0.38 13.89 0.62
C PRO A 132 -0.70 13.08 -0.09
N MET A 133 -0.86 11.83 0.27
CA MET A 133 -2.00 10.99 -0.09
C MET A 133 -3.10 11.19 0.94
N MET A 134 -4.24 11.73 0.51
CA MET A 134 -5.29 12.15 1.45
C MET A 134 -6.63 11.48 1.15
N VAL A 135 -7.30 11.02 2.21
CA VAL A 135 -8.70 10.58 2.18
C VAL A 135 -9.49 11.24 3.29
N ARG A 136 -10.61 11.89 2.96
CA ARG A 136 -11.51 12.55 3.92
C ARG A 136 -10.79 13.51 4.89
N GLY A 137 -9.77 14.24 4.38
CA GLY A 137 -8.99 15.19 5.18
C GLY A 137 -7.89 14.58 6.06
N LYS A 138 -7.71 13.25 6.01
CA LYS A 138 -6.63 12.53 6.69
C LYS A 138 -5.53 12.18 5.71
N VAL A 139 -4.29 12.31 6.13
CA VAL A 139 -3.13 11.81 5.39
C VAL A 139 -2.98 10.33 5.72
N ILE A 140 -2.92 9.48 4.70
CA ILE A 140 -2.64 8.05 4.83
C ILE A 140 -1.23 7.70 4.37
N GLY A 141 -0.55 8.64 3.71
CA GLY A 141 0.81 8.45 3.23
C GLY A 141 1.31 9.61 2.39
N VAL A 142 2.43 9.39 1.72
CA VAL A 142 3.10 10.37 0.85
C VAL A 142 3.60 9.68 -0.42
N ILE A 143 3.44 10.33 -1.56
CA ILE A 143 4.05 9.92 -2.83
C ILE A 143 5.15 10.92 -3.19
N ASN A 144 6.30 10.38 -3.62
CA ASN A 144 7.46 11.13 -4.06
C ASN A 144 7.80 10.80 -5.50
N CYS A 145 8.11 11.81 -6.29
CA CYS A 145 8.68 11.68 -7.64
C CYS A 145 10.02 12.39 -7.72
N TYR A 146 11.06 11.65 -8.12
CA TYR A 146 12.42 12.17 -8.26
C TYR A 146 12.85 12.21 -9.72
N THR A 147 13.61 13.25 -10.10
CA THR A 147 14.35 13.31 -11.35
C THR A 147 15.84 13.07 -11.13
N SER A 148 16.58 12.73 -12.19
CA SER A 148 18.05 12.67 -12.19
C SER A 148 18.71 13.95 -12.72
N TYR A 149 17.95 14.98 -12.94
CA TYR A 149 18.38 16.26 -13.48
C TYR A 149 17.66 17.40 -12.77
N PRO A 150 18.24 18.62 -12.74
CA PRO A 150 17.58 19.78 -12.16
C PRO A 150 16.26 20.08 -12.87
N HIS A 151 15.17 20.05 -12.12
CA HIS A 151 13.82 20.29 -12.63
C HIS A 151 13.02 21.17 -11.67
N ARG A 152 12.35 22.19 -12.23
CA ARG A 152 11.43 23.05 -11.48
C ARG A 152 10.00 22.56 -11.75
N TYR A 153 9.50 21.77 -10.83
CA TYR A 153 8.10 21.29 -10.92
C TYR A 153 7.11 22.46 -11.01
N THR A 154 6.24 22.39 -11.99
CA THR A 154 5.19 23.35 -12.25
C THR A 154 3.96 23.10 -11.37
N GLU A 155 3.02 24.05 -11.35
CA GLU A 155 1.73 23.85 -10.69
C GLU A 155 0.90 22.76 -11.34
N THR A 156 1.02 22.60 -12.66
CA THR A 156 0.35 21.53 -13.42
C THR A 156 0.86 20.15 -13.00
N GLU A 157 2.17 19.95 -12.92
CA GLU A 157 2.76 18.68 -12.48
C GLU A 157 2.38 18.36 -11.04
N GLU A 158 2.38 19.36 -10.14
CA GLU A 158 1.92 19.19 -8.77
C GLU A 158 0.44 18.80 -8.71
N ALA A 159 -0.43 19.43 -9.51
CA ALA A 159 -1.83 19.11 -9.57
C ALA A 159 -2.06 17.68 -10.10
N ILE A 160 -1.30 17.25 -11.12
CA ILE A 160 -1.33 15.89 -11.65
C ILE A 160 -0.93 14.89 -10.58
N LEU A 161 0.24 15.07 -9.95
CA LEU A 161 0.70 14.15 -8.91
C LEU A 161 -0.25 14.12 -7.71
N THR A 162 -0.82 15.25 -7.32
CA THR A 162 -1.82 15.34 -6.23
C THR A 162 -3.08 14.56 -6.59
N THR A 163 -3.53 14.63 -7.84
CA THR A 163 -4.69 13.85 -8.31
C THR A 163 -4.40 12.35 -8.25
N VAL A 164 -3.24 11.92 -8.72
CA VAL A 164 -2.79 10.51 -8.64
C VAL A 164 -2.70 10.07 -7.17
N ALA A 165 -2.09 10.89 -6.31
CA ALA A 165 -1.94 10.61 -4.89
C ALA A 165 -3.29 10.41 -4.18
N ASN A 166 -4.28 11.24 -4.48
CA ASN A 166 -5.62 11.12 -3.90
C ASN A 166 -6.36 9.87 -4.41
N GLN A 167 -6.20 9.49 -5.68
CA GLN A 167 -6.76 8.25 -6.22
C GLN A 167 -6.09 7.02 -5.59
N ALA A 168 -4.76 7.04 -5.46
CA ALA A 168 -4.00 6.02 -4.76
C ALA A 168 -4.46 5.87 -3.31
N ALA A 169 -4.68 6.98 -2.61
CA ALA A 169 -5.18 7.00 -1.25
C ALA A 169 -6.52 6.29 -1.09
N ILE A 170 -7.48 6.58 -1.98
CA ILE A 170 -8.80 5.93 -1.99
C ILE A 170 -8.64 4.42 -2.24
N CYS A 171 -7.78 4.04 -3.19
CA CYS A 171 -7.51 2.64 -3.50
C CYS A 171 -6.98 1.87 -2.27
N ILE A 172 -5.97 2.44 -1.60
CA ILE A 172 -5.32 1.84 -0.43
C ILE A 172 -6.33 1.71 0.72
N GLU A 173 -7.13 2.76 1.00
CA GLU A 173 -8.16 2.71 2.04
C GLU A 173 -9.20 1.62 1.76
N ASN A 174 -9.71 1.54 0.52
CA ASN A 174 -10.70 0.55 0.12
C ASN A 174 -10.14 -0.88 0.24
N THR A 175 -8.91 -1.13 -0.24
CA THR A 175 -8.27 -2.45 -0.13
C THR A 175 -8.08 -2.84 1.34
N GLY A 176 -7.64 -1.92 2.19
CA GLY A 176 -7.51 -2.17 3.63
C GLY A 176 -8.85 -2.50 4.30
N LEU A 177 -9.94 -1.85 3.89
CA LEU A 177 -11.30 -2.14 4.37
C LEU A 177 -11.78 -3.51 3.87
N MET A 178 -11.55 -3.86 2.60
CA MET A 178 -11.91 -5.16 2.04
C MET A 178 -11.22 -6.31 2.78
N VAL A 179 -9.91 -6.21 3.02
CA VAL A 179 -9.15 -7.22 3.78
C VAL A 179 -9.72 -7.37 5.19
N LYS A 180 -9.97 -6.26 5.91
CA LYS A 180 -10.58 -6.32 7.25
C LYS A 180 -11.96 -6.95 7.23
N THR A 181 -12.80 -6.62 6.26
CA THR A 181 -14.15 -7.18 6.12
C THR A 181 -14.08 -8.69 5.88
N LYS A 182 -13.17 -9.15 5.00
CA LYS A 182 -12.98 -10.58 4.72
C LYS A 182 -12.56 -11.34 5.97
N VAL A 183 -11.60 -10.83 6.73
CA VAL A 183 -11.16 -11.47 8.00
C VAL A 183 -12.33 -11.59 8.97
N ILE A 184 -13.13 -10.52 9.16
CA ILE A 184 -14.29 -10.53 10.06
C ILE A 184 -15.35 -11.54 9.58
N GLN A 185 -15.58 -11.64 8.26
CA GLN A 185 -16.52 -12.61 7.70
C GLN A 185 -16.04 -14.04 7.93
N GLU A 186 -14.75 -14.33 7.70
CA GLU A 186 -14.17 -15.66 7.93
C GLU A 186 -14.25 -16.07 9.41
N GLU A 187 -14.00 -15.13 10.33
CA GLU A 187 -14.15 -15.38 11.77
C GLU A 187 -15.61 -15.67 12.15
N LEU A 188 -16.55 -14.89 11.60
CA LEU A 188 -17.98 -15.10 11.85
C LEU A 188 -18.47 -16.45 11.32
N GLU A 189 -18.06 -16.82 10.11
CA GLU A 189 -18.37 -18.14 9.53
C GLU A 189 -17.76 -19.27 10.34
N SER A 190 -16.51 -19.15 10.73
CA SER A 190 -15.83 -20.12 11.60
C SER A 190 -16.59 -20.30 12.92
N ARG A 191 -17.03 -19.20 13.54
CA ARG A 191 -17.82 -19.24 14.77
C ARG A 191 -19.16 -19.94 14.57
N LYS A 192 -19.89 -19.66 13.47
CA LYS A 192 -21.16 -20.33 13.15
C LYS A 192 -20.99 -21.84 12.96
N LEU A 193 -19.93 -22.27 12.28
CA LEU A 193 -19.61 -23.70 12.08
C LEU A 193 -19.30 -24.38 13.42
N VAL A 194 -18.49 -23.77 14.27
CA VAL A 194 -18.16 -24.30 15.60
C VAL A 194 -19.41 -24.40 16.47
N GLU A 195 -20.31 -23.40 16.47
CA GLU A 195 -21.57 -23.45 17.20
C GLU A 195 -22.51 -24.59 16.69
N ARG A 196 -22.58 -24.77 15.37
CA ARG A 196 -23.37 -25.87 14.77
C ARG A 196 -22.80 -27.25 15.16
N ALA A 197 -21.47 -27.42 15.05
CA ALA A 197 -20.80 -28.67 15.44
C ALA A 197 -20.96 -28.96 16.94
N LYS A 198 -20.90 -27.93 17.78
CA LYS A 198 -21.18 -28.02 19.21
C LYS A 198 -22.60 -28.52 19.48
N GLY A 199 -23.58 -27.94 18.80
CA GLY A 199 -24.98 -28.38 18.89
C GLY A 199 -25.19 -29.85 18.50
N ILE A 200 -24.48 -30.36 17.48
CA ILE A 200 -24.49 -31.77 17.07
C ILE A 200 -23.91 -32.64 18.19
N LEU A 201 -22.74 -32.31 18.71
CA LEU A 201 -22.11 -33.10 19.78
C LEU A 201 -22.95 -33.14 21.06
N MET A 202 -23.60 -32.03 21.41
CA MET A 202 -24.50 -31.98 22.58
C MET A 202 -25.67 -32.96 22.40
N LYS A 203 -26.27 -33.05 21.19
CA LYS A 203 -27.40 -33.96 20.91
C LYS A 203 -26.97 -35.42 20.84
N GLU A 204 -25.90 -35.74 20.10
CA GLU A 204 -25.50 -37.11 19.84
C GLU A 204 -24.76 -37.75 21.02
N SER A 205 -23.86 -36.99 21.66
CA SER A 205 -22.98 -37.49 22.75
C SER A 205 -23.51 -37.14 24.14
N LYS A 206 -24.66 -36.44 24.24
CA LYS A 206 -25.26 -35.94 25.50
C LYS A 206 -24.31 -35.14 26.38
N LEU A 207 -23.43 -34.34 25.70
CA LEU A 207 -22.46 -33.48 26.33
C LEU A 207 -23.12 -32.14 26.68
N ASP A 208 -22.59 -31.49 27.72
CA ASP A 208 -22.89 -30.09 27.96
C ASP A 208 -22.11 -29.17 26.99
N GLU A 209 -22.43 -27.88 27.03
CA GLU A 209 -21.86 -26.91 26.10
C GLU A 209 -20.32 -26.77 26.26
N ALA A 210 -19.82 -26.79 27.50
CA ALA A 210 -18.41 -26.67 27.79
C ALA A 210 -17.64 -27.91 27.36
N GLU A 211 -18.22 -29.12 27.59
CA GLU A 211 -17.66 -30.39 27.16
C GLU A 211 -17.60 -30.51 25.63
N ALA A 212 -18.66 -30.13 24.93
CA ALA A 212 -18.72 -30.14 23.48
C ALA A 212 -17.64 -29.19 22.87
N PHE A 213 -17.53 -27.97 23.38
CA PHE A 213 -16.49 -27.04 22.95
C PHE A 213 -15.08 -27.56 23.27
N GLY A 214 -14.88 -28.08 24.48
CA GLY A 214 -13.62 -28.70 24.90
C GLY A 214 -13.18 -29.83 23.98
N ARG A 215 -14.14 -30.66 23.51
CA ARG A 215 -13.87 -31.77 22.57
C ARG A 215 -13.42 -31.28 21.20
N ILE A 216 -14.07 -30.24 20.64
CA ILE A 216 -13.66 -29.61 19.37
C ILE A 216 -12.26 -29.04 19.52
N ARG A 217 -12.00 -28.26 20.59
CA ARG A 217 -10.69 -27.65 20.86
C ARG A 217 -9.58 -28.68 21.04
N LYS A 218 -9.82 -29.73 21.81
CA LYS A 218 -8.85 -30.82 22.00
C LYS A 218 -8.51 -31.48 20.66
N LYS A 219 -9.53 -31.80 19.85
CA LYS A 219 -9.34 -32.42 18.53
C LYS A 219 -8.56 -31.51 17.59
N SER A 220 -8.82 -30.21 17.61
CA SER A 220 -8.05 -29.20 16.86
C SER A 220 -6.56 -29.25 17.22
N MET A 221 -6.24 -29.26 18.53
CA MET A 221 -4.83 -29.34 18.99
C MET A 221 -4.19 -30.68 18.64
N ASP A 222 -4.87 -31.81 18.87
CA ASP A 222 -4.35 -33.15 18.60
C ASP A 222 -4.04 -33.40 17.12
N THR A 223 -4.84 -32.81 16.23
CA THR A 223 -4.72 -32.99 14.77
C THR A 223 -3.97 -31.85 14.08
N ARG A 224 -3.61 -30.78 14.80
CA ARG A 224 -3.04 -29.53 14.24
C ARG A 224 -3.89 -28.91 13.13
N ARG A 225 -5.23 -29.07 13.21
CA ARG A 225 -6.20 -28.46 12.32
C ARG A 225 -6.92 -27.30 13.01
N SER A 226 -7.42 -26.35 12.24
CA SER A 226 -8.22 -25.26 12.79
C SER A 226 -9.51 -25.80 13.42
N MET A 227 -10.08 -25.05 14.37
CA MET A 227 -11.40 -25.39 14.92
C MET A 227 -12.50 -25.40 13.86
N ARG A 228 -12.38 -24.59 12.82
CA ARG A 228 -13.27 -24.58 11.64
C ARG A 228 -13.25 -25.92 10.91
N GLU A 229 -12.05 -26.42 10.55
CA GLU A 229 -11.92 -27.72 9.86
C GLU A 229 -12.46 -28.89 10.69
N VAL A 230 -12.24 -28.85 12.01
CA VAL A 230 -12.80 -29.88 12.91
C VAL A 230 -14.33 -29.79 12.96
N ALA A 231 -14.88 -28.58 13.00
CA ALA A 231 -16.32 -28.35 12.99
C ALA A 231 -16.96 -28.81 11.66
N GLU A 232 -16.35 -28.48 10.54
CA GLU A 232 -16.78 -28.94 9.21
C GLU A 232 -16.80 -30.47 9.10
N ALA A 233 -15.79 -31.15 9.63
CA ALA A 233 -15.71 -32.60 9.66
C ALA A 233 -16.82 -33.22 10.53
N ILE A 234 -17.16 -32.63 11.68
CA ILE A 234 -18.24 -33.09 12.55
C ILE A 234 -19.62 -32.92 11.84
N ILE A 235 -19.82 -31.76 11.22
CA ILE A 235 -21.05 -31.46 10.49
C ILE A 235 -21.24 -32.45 9.32
N LEU A 236 -20.18 -32.67 8.53
CA LEU A 236 -20.18 -33.58 7.41
C LEU A 236 -20.48 -35.02 7.86
N ALA A 237 -19.84 -35.50 8.94
CA ALA A 237 -20.07 -36.82 9.49
C ALA A 237 -21.54 -37.01 9.93
N HIS A 238 -22.14 -35.99 10.56
CA HIS A 238 -23.54 -36.01 10.97
C HIS A 238 -24.51 -36.07 9.76
N GLU A 239 -24.24 -35.27 8.70
CA GLU A 239 -25.07 -35.25 7.48
C GLU A 239 -25.02 -36.55 6.69
N ILE A 240 -23.92 -37.32 6.74
CA ILE A 240 -23.78 -38.62 6.07
C ILE A 240 -24.41 -39.74 6.90
N GLY A 241 -24.44 -39.58 8.25
CA GLY A 241 -24.97 -40.59 9.17
C GLY A 241 -26.49 -40.44 9.50
N SER A 242 -27.11 -39.35 8.99
CA SER A 242 -28.54 -39.08 9.15
C SER A 242 -29.35 -39.55 7.95
#